data_a1c8e82f4727a7da2ff502d3fd93d126
#
_entry.id   a1c8e82f4727a7da2ff502d3fd93d126
#
_cell.length_a   1.000
_cell.length_b   1.000
_cell.length_c   1.000
_cell.angle_alpha   90.00
_cell.angle_beta   90.00
_cell.angle_gamma   90.00
#
_symmetry.space_group_name_H-M   'P 1'
#
loop_
_entity.id
_entity.type
_entity.pdbx_description
1 polymer ?
#
loop_
_entity_poly.entity_id
_entity_poly.type
_entity_poly.pdbx_seq_one_letter_code
_entity_poly.pdbx_strand_id
1 'polypeptide(L)'
;FRQLSVRENLEIALAQTDLSNQERRDRRDQLIDQFHLTPFMDRRGFQLSGGERRRCEVARALAVGRDGPRYLLLDEPFAGVDPLAVADLQLLIQSLRSLGMGILITDHNVREILAITDRAYILNDGSILASGLSETVASDPLVRRHYLGEGFQL
;
A
#
# COMPACT_ATOMS: atom_id res chain seq x y z
N PHE A 1 12.01 1.49 9.42
CA PHE A 1 13.38 1.57 9.97
C PHE A 1 14.18 0.29 9.64
N ARG A 2 15.19 0.40 8.76
CA ARG A 2 15.87 -0.77 8.16
C ARG A 2 16.70 -1.60 9.16
N GLN A 3 17.18 -1.01 10.24
CA GLN A 3 17.99 -1.68 11.26
C GLN A 3 17.17 -2.41 12.33
N LEU A 4 15.89 -2.07 12.44
CA LEU A 4 14.96 -2.67 13.38
C LEU A 4 14.27 -3.90 12.79
N SER A 5 13.89 -4.84 13.64
CA SER A 5 13.02 -5.96 13.25
C SER A 5 11.62 -5.46 12.86
N VAL A 6 10.82 -6.32 12.20
CA VAL A 6 9.42 -6.01 11.89
C VAL A 6 8.65 -5.72 13.17
N ARG A 7 8.83 -6.54 14.22
CA ARG A 7 8.25 -6.33 15.55
C ARG A 7 8.56 -4.95 16.10
N GLU A 8 9.84 -4.57 16.15
CA GLU A 8 10.29 -3.27 16.65
C GLU A 8 9.76 -2.11 15.82
N ASN A 9 9.62 -2.29 14.49
CA ASN A 9 9.00 -1.30 13.61
C ASN A 9 7.56 -0.99 13.99
N LEU A 10 6.76 -2.00 14.35
CA LEU A 10 5.38 -1.83 14.81
C LEU A 10 5.34 -1.24 16.23
N GLU A 11 6.17 -1.74 17.14
CA GLU A 11 6.21 -1.30 18.53
C GLU A 11 6.58 0.19 18.66
N ILE A 12 7.52 0.70 17.86
CA ILE A 12 7.85 2.12 17.83
C ILE A 12 6.65 2.98 17.38
N ALA A 13 5.91 2.55 16.37
CA ALA A 13 4.73 3.28 15.91
C ALA A 13 3.63 3.28 16.98
N LEU A 14 3.36 2.11 17.58
CA LEU A 14 2.37 1.97 18.65
C LEU A 14 2.76 2.72 19.93
N ALA A 15 4.05 2.87 20.21
CA ALA A 15 4.52 3.65 21.37
C ALA A 15 4.16 5.13 21.30
N GLN A 16 3.87 5.65 20.10
CA GLN A 16 3.42 7.04 19.88
C GLN A 16 1.89 7.22 20.04
N THR A 17 1.16 6.16 20.38
CA THR A 17 -0.29 6.21 20.57
C THR A 17 -0.65 6.35 22.04
N ASP A 18 -1.86 6.85 22.33
CA ASP A 18 -2.42 6.93 23.69
C ASP A 18 -2.99 5.59 24.21
N LEU A 19 -2.68 4.49 23.52
CA LEU A 19 -3.10 3.14 23.89
C LEU A 19 -2.35 2.67 25.15
N SER A 20 -3.05 1.93 26.01
CA SER A 20 -2.43 1.20 27.12
C SER A 20 -1.46 0.12 26.61
N ASN A 21 -0.60 -0.39 27.48
CA ASN A 21 0.33 -1.45 27.11
C ASN A 21 -0.37 -2.74 26.62
N GLN A 22 -1.57 -3.05 27.11
CA GLN A 22 -2.32 -4.20 26.64
C GLN A 22 -2.90 -3.92 25.25
N GLU A 23 -3.56 -2.79 25.04
CA GLU A 23 -4.11 -2.40 23.74
C GLU A 23 -3.03 -2.33 22.65
N ARG A 24 -1.81 -1.86 22.99
CA ARG A 24 -0.67 -1.87 22.04
C ARG A 24 -0.26 -3.28 21.63
N ARG A 25 -0.22 -4.23 22.56
CA ARG A 25 0.06 -5.63 22.26
C ARG A 25 -1.01 -6.23 21.36
N ASP A 26 -2.28 -6.06 21.71
CA ASP A 26 -3.41 -6.57 20.95
C ASP A 26 -3.42 -6.00 19.52
N ARG A 27 -3.19 -4.69 19.39
CA ARG A 27 -3.11 -4.02 18.09
C ARG A 27 -1.91 -4.49 17.25
N ARG A 28 -0.75 -4.67 17.87
CA ARG A 28 0.43 -5.23 17.20
C ARG A 28 0.12 -6.61 16.65
N ASP A 29 -0.44 -7.49 17.47
CA ASP A 29 -0.71 -8.87 17.09
C ASP A 29 -1.78 -8.94 15.99
N GLN A 30 -2.81 -8.08 16.06
CA GLN A 30 -3.79 -7.90 14.98
C GLN A 30 -3.12 -7.48 13.65
N LEU A 31 -2.21 -6.52 13.68
CA LEU A 31 -1.50 -6.07 12.48
C LEU A 31 -0.56 -7.15 11.93
N ILE A 32 0.10 -7.91 12.80
CA ILE A 32 0.95 -9.04 12.42
C ILE A 32 0.13 -10.08 11.64
N ASP A 33 -1.04 -10.44 12.14
CA ASP A 33 -1.92 -11.42 11.50
C ASP A 33 -2.50 -10.87 10.19
N GLN A 34 -3.06 -9.66 10.20
CA GLN A 34 -3.68 -9.02 9.04
C GLN A 34 -2.71 -8.87 7.86
N PHE A 35 -1.44 -8.61 8.16
CA PHE A 35 -0.40 -8.39 7.14
C PHE A 35 0.49 -9.61 6.91
N HIS A 36 0.16 -10.75 7.52
CA HIS A 36 0.91 -12.01 7.41
C HIS A 36 2.41 -11.83 7.69
N LEU A 37 2.74 -11.10 8.78
CA LEU A 37 4.11 -10.76 9.14
C LEU A 37 4.81 -11.82 9.99
N THR A 38 4.08 -12.78 10.54
CA THR A 38 4.58 -13.82 11.46
C THR A 38 5.87 -14.50 10.98
N PRO A 39 6.00 -14.92 9.69
CA PRO A 39 7.19 -15.67 9.25
C PRO A 39 8.50 -14.87 9.28
N PHE A 40 8.43 -13.55 9.31
CA PHE A 40 9.60 -12.68 9.25
C PHE A 40 9.61 -11.58 10.32
N MET A 41 8.78 -11.76 11.35
CA MET A 41 8.57 -10.78 12.41
C MET A 41 9.87 -10.36 13.15
N ASP A 42 10.81 -11.28 13.30
CA ASP A 42 12.07 -11.04 13.98
C ASP A 42 13.22 -10.68 13.01
N ARG A 43 12.96 -10.67 11.68
CA ARG A 43 13.94 -10.22 10.70
C ARG A 43 14.03 -8.69 10.70
N ARG A 44 15.24 -8.19 10.49
CA ARG A 44 15.48 -6.75 10.32
C ARG A 44 15.03 -6.26 8.94
N GLY A 45 14.62 -5.00 8.85
CA GLY A 45 14.09 -4.42 7.62
C GLY A 45 14.99 -4.56 6.39
N PHE A 46 16.33 -4.61 6.55
CA PHE A 46 17.26 -4.81 5.44
C PHE A 46 17.31 -6.27 4.94
N GLN A 47 16.79 -7.23 5.71
CA GLN A 47 16.74 -8.66 5.38
C GLN A 47 15.44 -9.05 4.67
N LEU A 48 14.49 -8.12 4.55
CA LEU A 48 13.19 -8.35 3.95
C LEU A 48 13.27 -8.24 2.43
N SER A 49 12.49 -9.08 1.73
CA SER A 49 12.18 -8.89 0.32
C SER A 49 11.42 -7.57 0.08
N GLY A 50 11.28 -7.16 -1.18
CA GLY A 50 10.49 -5.98 -1.54
C GLY A 50 9.06 -6.03 -1.01
N GLY A 51 8.35 -7.13 -1.25
CA GLY A 51 6.98 -7.34 -0.81
C GLY A 51 6.84 -7.44 0.72
N GLU A 52 7.72 -8.19 1.41
CA GLU A 52 7.73 -8.27 2.87
C GLU A 52 7.92 -6.89 3.51
N ARG A 53 8.82 -6.09 2.95
CA ARG A 53 9.08 -4.73 3.40
C ARG A 53 7.86 -3.84 3.22
N ARG A 54 7.20 -3.88 2.05
CA ARG A 54 5.99 -3.08 1.80
C ARG A 54 4.85 -3.46 2.74
N ARG A 55 4.63 -4.75 3.00
CA ARG A 55 3.66 -5.18 4.02
C ARG A 55 3.97 -4.61 5.40
N CYS A 56 5.23 -4.64 5.82
CA CYS A 56 5.66 -4.05 7.09
C CYS A 56 5.47 -2.52 7.12
N GLU A 57 5.77 -1.80 6.03
CA GLU A 57 5.59 -0.36 5.91
C GLU A 57 4.11 0.05 6.03
N VAL A 58 3.21 -0.66 5.35
CA VAL A 58 1.76 -0.41 5.44
C VAL A 58 1.23 -0.75 6.84
N ALA A 59 1.59 -1.90 7.40
CA ALA A 59 1.19 -2.28 8.76
C ALA A 59 1.63 -1.22 9.78
N ARG A 60 2.85 -0.70 9.66
CA ARG A 60 3.35 0.37 10.52
C ARG A 60 2.56 1.68 10.35
N ALA A 61 2.19 2.04 9.13
CA ALA A 61 1.36 3.22 8.87
C ALA A 61 -0.03 3.08 9.53
N LEU A 62 -0.59 1.86 9.56
CA LEU A 62 -1.87 1.58 10.21
C LEU A 62 -1.79 1.46 11.74
N ALA A 63 -0.61 1.40 12.31
CA ALA A 63 -0.41 1.36 13.75
C ALA A 63 -0.66 2.71 14.44
N VAL A 64 -0.79 3.80 13.68
CA VAL A 64 -0.95 5.16 14.21
C VAL A 64 -2.38 5.41 14.67
N GLY A 65 -2.54 6.05 15.84
CA GLY A 65 -3.86 6.38 16.42
C GLY A 65 -4.58 5.18 17.04
N ARG A 66 -5.66 5.45 17.79
CA ARG A 66 -6.45 4.41 18.49
C ARG A 66 -7.17 3.49 17.50
N ASP A 67 -7.84 4.10 16.52
CA ASP A 67 -8.69 3.38 15.55
C ASP A 67 -7.98 3.18 14.19
N GLY A 68 -6.69 3.53 14.11
CA GLY A 68 -5.96 3.61 12.86
C GLY A 68 -6.30 4.87 12.04
N PRO A 69 -5.60 5.12 10.93
CA PRO A 69 -5.85 6.26 10.08
C PRO A 69 -7.11 6.05 9.23
N ARG A 70 -7.83 7.15 8.95
CA ARG A 70 -8.95 7.15 7.98
C ARG A 70 -8.47 7.19 6.53
N TYR A 71 -7.27 7.71 6.32
CA TYR A 71 -6.66 7.86 4.99
C TYR A 71 -5.25 7.30 5.00
N LEU A 72 -4.89 6.60 3.95
CA LEU A 72 -3.57 6.03 3.73
C LEU A 72 -2.98 6.60 2.43
N LEU A 73 -1.76 7.12 2.50
CA LEU A 73 -1.01 7.61 1.36
C LEU A 73 0.11 6.63 1.07
N LEU A 74 0.13 6.10 -0.15
CA LEU A 74 1.13 5.14 -0.62
C LEU A 74 1.87 5.74 -1.80
N ASP A 75 3.16 5.96 -1.61
CA ASP A 75 4.05 6.49 -2.65
C ASP A 75 4.87 5.35 -3.26
N GLU A 76 4.64 5.10 -4.55
CA GLU A 76 5.24 4.02 -5.35
C GLU A 76 5.25 2.64 -4.63
N PRO A 77 4.10 2.13 -4.15
CA PRO A 77 4.07 0.91 -3.36
C PRO A 77 4.52 -0.34 -4.13
N PHE A 78 4.45 -0.33 -5.46
CA PHE A 78 4.81 -1.45 -6.31
C PHE A 78 6.25 -1.39 -6.84
N ALA A 79 6.98 -0.29 -6.60
CA ALA A 79 8.34 -0.12 -7.09
C ALA A 79 9.31 -1.15 -6.48
N GLY A 80 9.99 -1.91 -7.34
CA GLY A 80 10.97 -2.92 -6.92
C GLY A 80 10.37 -4.13 -6.20
N VAL A 81 9.09 -4.40 -6.43
CA VAL A 81 8.35 -5.56 -5.89
C VAL A 81 8.14 -6.57 -7.03
N ASP A 82 8.28 -7.86 -6.74
CA ASP A 82 8.00 -8.92 -7.71
C ASP A 82 6.48 -9.04 -8.01
N PRO A 83 6.09 -9.59 -9.19
CA PRO A 83 4.68 -9.62 -9.59
C PRO A 83 3.74 -10.35 -8.63
N LEU A 84 4.21 -11.42 -7.96
CA LEU A 84 3.37 -12.15 -7.00
C LEU A 84 3.12 -11.29 -5.76
N ALA A 85 4.17 -10.65 -5.25
CA ALA A 85 4.03 -9.75 -4.10
C ALA A 85 3.25 -8.47 -4.44
N VAL A 86 3.26 -8.00 -5.69
CA VAL A 86 2.36 -6.92 -6.17
C VAL A 86 0.91 -7.36 -6.05
N ALA A 87 0.54 -8.54 -6.56
CA ALA A 87 -0.82 -9.08 -6.47
C ALA A 87 -1.29 -9.21 -5.01
N ASP A 88 -0.44 -9.73 -4.13
CA ASP A 88 -0.73 -9.81 -2.69
C ASP A 88 -0.98 -8.42 -2.07
N LEU A 89 -0.16 -7.43 -2.43
CA LEU A 89 -0.29 -6.07 -1.94
C LEU A 89 -1.56 -5.39 -2.47
N GLN A 90 -1.94 -5.65 -3.73
CA GLN A 90 -3.21 -5.19 -4.31
C GLN A 90 -4.41 -5.73 -3.53
N LEU A 91 -4.44 -7.04 -3.23
CA LEU A 91 -5.50 -7.64 -2.42
C LEU A 91 -5.60 -7.01 -1.03
N LEU A 92 -4.45 -6.74 -0.42
CA LEU A 92 -4.38 -6.07 0.87
C LEU A 92 -4.96 -4.65 0.80
N ILE A 93 -4.58 -3.85 -0.19
CA ILE A 93 -5.07 -2.49 -0.41
C ILE A 93 -6.60 -2.52 -0.65
N GLN A 94 -7.09 -3.45 -1.45
CA GLN A 94 -8.51 -3.63 -1.70
C GLN A 94 -9.28 -4.00 -0.42
N SER A 95 -8.70 -4.83 0.45
CA SER A 95 -9.32 -5.17 1.74
C SER A 95 -9.44 -3.95 2.66
N LEU A 96 -8.41 -3.10 2.71
CA LEU A 96 -8.44 -1.84 3.48
C LEU A 96 -9.51 -0.87 2.93
N ARG A 97 -9.63 -0.76 1.61
CA ARG A 97 -10.69 0.02 0.95
C ARG A 97 -12.08 -0.50 1.33
N SER A 98 -12.29 -1.82 1.34
CA SER A 98 -13.56 -2.44 1.71
C SER A 98 -13.97 -2.15 3.15
N LEU A 99 -12.99 -1.88 4.02
CA LEU A 99 -13.22 -1.43 5.40
C LEU A 99 -13.51 0.08 5.52
N GLY A 100 -13.65 0.78 4.39
CA GLY A 100 -14.00 2.21 4.35
C GLY A 100 -12.81 3.15 4.44
N MET A 101 -11.57 2.66 4.28
CA MET A 101 -10.38 3.50 4.27
C MET A 101 -10.24 4.27 2.95
N GLY A 102 -10.02 5.58 3.01
CA GLY A 102 -9.62 6.37 1.85
C GLY A 102 -8.14 6.11 1.53
N ILE A 103 -7.82 5.76 0.27
CA ILE A 103 -6.45 5.43 -0.11
C ILE A 103 -6.03 6.28 -1.30
N LEU A 104 -4.94 7.01 -1.17
CA LEU A 104 -4.27 7.72 -2.25
C LEU A 104 -2.99 6.99 -2.60
N ILE A 105 -2.83 6.61 -3.86
CA ILE A 105 -1.68 5.87 -4.36
C ILE A 105 -1.03 6.66 -5.49
N THR A 106 0.29 6.81 -5.45
CA THR A 106 1.09 7.24 -6.60
C THR A 106 1.94 6.05 -7.07
N ASP A 107 2.01 5.80 -8.36
CA ASP A 107 2.94 4.83 -8.96
C ASP A 107 3.09 5.13 -10.45
N HIS A 108 4.21 4.74 -11.01
CA HIS A 108 4.46 4.83 -12.45
C HIS A 108 3.90 3.62 -13.21
N ASN A 109 3.54 2.54 -12.52
CA ASN A 109 2.91 1.37 -13.11
C ASN A 109 1.39 1.57 -13.22
N VAL A 110 0.97 2.25 -14.28
CA VAL A 110 -0.43 2.62 -14.51
C VAL A 110 -1.36 1.41 -14.52
N ARG A 111 -0.90 0.25 -15.02
CA ARG A 111 -1.70 -0.99 -15.08
C ARG A 111 -2.11 -1.43 -13.68
N GLU A 112 -1.14 -1.52 -12.77
CA GLU A 112 -1.37 -2.00 -11.41
C GLU A 112 -2.26 -1.04 -10.61
N ILE A 113 -2.14 0.27 -10.86
CA ILE A 113 -2.98 1.29 -10.22
C ILE A 113 -4.42 1.19 -10.70
N LEU A 114 -4.65 1.17 -12.03
CA LEU A 114 -6.00 1.15 -12.59
C LEU A 114 -6.79 -0.10 -12.18
N ALA A 115 -6.11 -1.22 -11.93
CA ALA A 115 -6.74 -2.47 -11.49
C ALA A 115 -7.37 -2.40 -10.09
N ILE A 116 -6.96 -1.45 -9.24
CA ILE A 116 -7.37 -1.40 -7.83
C ILE A 116 -7.99 -0.07 -7.39
N THR A 117 -7.98 0.94 -8.25
CA THR A 117 -8.49 2.28 -7.92
C THR A 117 -9.87 2.53 -8.50
N ASP A 118 -10.68 3.33 -7.81
CA ASP A 118 -11.99 3.78 -8.30
C ASP A 118 -11.82 4.95 -9.28
N ARG A 119 -10.83 5.82 -9.00
CA ARG A 119 -10.53 7.01 -9.81
C ARG A 119 -9.03 7.14 -9.98
N ALA A 120 -8.62 7.62 -11.14
CA ALA A 120 -7.22 7.89 -11.44
C ALA A 120 -7.03 9.29 -12.05
N TYR A 121 -5.82 9.81 -11.85
CA TYR A 121 -5.30 11.03 -12.46
C TYR A 121 -3.96 10.68 -13.10
N ILE A 122 -3.85 10.85 -14.40
CA ILE A 122 -2.59 10.66 -15.11
C ILE A 122 -1.91 12.01 -15.23
N LEU A 123 -0.74 12.13 -14.60
CA LEU A 123 0.10 13.32 -14.71
C LEU A 123 1.17 13.10 -15.75
N ASN A 124 1.34 14.10 -16.63
CA ASN A 124 2.40 14.15 -17.62
C ASN A 124 2.93 15.58 -17.74
N ASP A 125 4.24 15.76 -17.64
CA ASP A 125 4.90 17.08 -17.77
C ASP A 125 4.25 18.18 -16.91
N GLY A 126 3.93 17.86 -15.66
CA GLY A 126 3.33 18.79 -14.70
C GLY A 126 1.85 19.13 -14.95
N SER A 127 1.19 18.44 -15.88
CA SER A 127 -0.23 18.63 -16.22
C SER A 127 -1.02 17.34 -16.06
N ILE A 128 -2.33 17.46 -15.82
CA ILE A 128 -3.24 16.30 -15.82
C ILE A 128 -3.58 15.97 -17.27
N LEU A 129 -3.07 14.84 -17.75
CA LEU A 129 -3.35 14.30 -19.09
C LEU A 129 -4.77 13.71 -19.18
N ALA A 130 -5.17 12.96 -18.16
CA ALA A 130 -6.49 12.34 -18.06
C ALA A 130 -6.91 12.19 -16.60
N SER A 131 -8.21 12.22 -16.33
CA SER A 131 -8.75 11.97 -14.99
C SER A 131 -10.18 11.43 -15.07
N GLY A 132 -10.56 10.58 -14.14
CA GLY A 132 -11.89 10.00 -14.09
C GLY A 132 -11.94 8.65 -13.39
N LEU A 133 -13.00 7.89 -13.63
CA LEU A 133 -13.08 6.49 -13.21
C LEU A 133 -11.96 5.70 -13.90
N SER A 134 -11.43 4.69 -13.21
CA SER A 134 -10.30 3.90 -13.73
C SER A 134 -10.58 3.29 -15.10
N GLU A 135 -11.80 2.79 -15.33
CA GLU A 135 -12.23 2.28 -16.63
C GLU A 135 -12.23 3.36 -17.74
N THR A 136 -12.68 4.58 -17.40
CA THR A 136 -12.66 5.73 -18.33
C THR A 136 -11.22 6.10 -18.69
N VAL A 137 -10.34 6.19 -17.69
CA VAL A 137 -8.92 6.50 -17.89
C VAL A 137 -8.22 5.40 -18.69
N ALA A 138 -8.53 4.11 -18.41
CA ALA A 138 -7.98 2.97 -19.15
C ALA A 138 -8.37 2.94 -20.63
N SER A 139 -9.52 3.51 -20.98
CA SER A 139 -10.02 3.61 -22.37
C SER A 139 -9.57 4.89 -23.09
N ASP A 140 -8.97 5.85 -22.39
CA ASP A 140 -8.53 7.10 -22.98
C ASP A 140 -7.44 6.85 -24.03
N PRO A 141 -7.58 7.37 -25.28
CA PRO A 141 -6.62 7.12 -26.37
C PRO A 141 -5.21 7.64 -26.04
N LEU A 142 -5.08 8.74 -25.32
CA LEU A 142 -3.77 9.29 -24.95
C LEU A 142 -3.10 8.44 -23.89
N VAL A 143 -3.85 7.97 -22.88
CA VAL A 143 -3.34 7.06 -21.84
C VAL A 143 -2.90 5.73 -22.46
N ARG A 144 -3.71 5.17 -23.36
CA ARG A 144 -3.36 3.93 -24.08
C ARG A 144 -2.09 4.10 -24.90
N ARG A 145 -1.99 5.17 -25.65
CA ARG A 145 -0.83 5.45 -26.52
C ARG A 145 0.47 5.63 -25.74
N HIS A 146 0.42 6.31 -24.57
CA HIS A 146 1.63 6.73 -23.84
C HIS A 146 2.00 5.78 -22.70
N TYR A 147 1.03 5.04 -22.10
CA TYR A 147 1.28 4.29 -20.87
C TYR A 147 0.86 2.82 -20.92
N LEU A 148 -0.27 2.48 -21.55
CA LEU A 148 -0.84 1.14 -21.46
C LEU A 148 -0.52 0.24 -22.66
N GLY A 149 -0.40 0.84 -23.86
CA GLY A 149 -0.41 0.12 -25.12
C GLY A 149 -1.82 -0.24 -25.60
N GLU A 150 -1.98 -0.42 -26.92
CA GLU A 150 -3.31 -0.60 -27.55
C GLU A 150 -4.02 -1.90 -27.12
N GLY A 151 -3.27 -2.94 -26.77
CA GLY A 151 -3.81 -4.23 -26.36
C GLY A 151 -4.21 -4.36 -24.90
N PHE A 152 -4.15 -3.27 -24.11
CA PHE A 152 -4.49 -3.32 -22.69
C PHE A 152 -5.99 -3.55 -22.45
N GLN A 153 -6.29 -4.45 -21.50
CA GLN A 153 -7.61 -4.70 -20.92
C GLN A 153 -7.49 -4.68 -19.39
N LEU A 154 -8.45 -4.06 -18.72
CA LEU A 154 -8.61 -4.09 -17.26
C LEU A 154 -9.11 -5.44 -16.80
#